data_2d223b060bc2da462a6c6a39f0a6cec7
#
_entry.id   2d223b060bc2da462a6c6a39f0a6cec7
#
_cell.length_a   1.000
_cell.length_b   1.000
_cell.length_c   1.000
_cell.angle_alpha   90.00
_cell.angle_beta   90.00
_cell.angle_gamma   90.00
#
_symmetry.space_group_name_H-M   'P 1'
#
loop_
_entity.id
_entity.type
_entity.pdbx_description
1 polymer ?
#
loop_
_entity_poly.entity_id
_entity_poly.type
_entity_poly.pdbx_seq_one_letter_code
_entity_poly.pdbx_strand_id
1 'polypeptide(L)'
;MKRSSNFWTALAVLAVPGLVSGAIFIAAQNPPRSVAAPTAPAPAAQYVGSAACASCHSDQYQRWSKTRMANVVLDPKTHPDAIIPDMSKADPLLTFKKEDIALVYGSKWKQRYFTKVGDDYFPLGAQWDVQHKIWRAYQVANGTDWWVKYYPGGNATRPTGPLCDGCHSVNYNIQTKTITEWNVGCERCHGPGSAHVLRPGAANIVNPAKLDSIRANDACIQCHSQGQPKSNPIDGKYYDWPVGFRMGLNLSDYWELEEHTLGTTTFTHYGDGTAHKNRMQGNDFVQSLMYSRGVTCYNCHDVHGTGNNADLRKPVALNQLCLTCHNAGSDNGPHTATLQQHTHHAANSEGSQCVGCHMPKIEQEIADINIRSHTFKFISPVLTDSLKIPNSCNTCHADKSTEWAIGELKKWPEFSPWRVAK
;
A
#
# COMPACT_ATOMS: atom_id res chain seq x y z
N MET A 1 -47.43 21.58 42.81
CA MET A 1 -48.23 21.26 44.03
C MET A 1 -47.72 19.96 44.62
N LYS A 2 -47.35 20.05 45.94
CA LYS A 2 -47.30 19.01 46.99
C LYS A 2 -46.44 17.78 46.76
N ARG A 3 -45.32 17.64 47.44
CA ARG A 3 -44.99 17.20 48.86
C ARG A 3 -44.75 15.69 48.86
N SER A 4 -43.54 15.26 49.09
CA SER A 4 -42.76 14.96 50.32
C SER A 4 -43.25 13.72 51.04
N SER A 5 -42.39 12.78 51.36
CA SER A 5 -42.18 12.32 52.73
C SER A 5 -41.00 11.38 52.89
N ASN A 6 -40.12 11.73 53.83
CA ASN A 6 -39.03 10.93 54.39
C ASN A 6 -39.59 9.81 55.24
N PHE A 7 -38.90 8.64 55.28
CA PHE A 7 -38.99 7.74 56.43
C PHE A 7 -37.59 7.33 56.90
N TRP A 8 -37.28 7.78 58.12
CA TRP A 8 -36.15 7.30 58.91
C TRP A 8 -36.62 6.09 59.67
N THR A 9 -35.82 5.02 59.73
CA THR A 9 -35.96 3.94 60.69
C THR A 9 -34.62 3.73 61.38
N ALA A 10 -34.60 4.04 62.66
CA ALA A 10 -33.48 3.78 63.56
C ALA A 10 -33.49 2.30 63.96
N LEU A 11 -32.34 1.67 63.99
CA LEU A 11 -32.13 0.35 64.57
C LEU A 11 -31.13 0.45 65.71
N ALA A 12 -31.57 -0.05 66.90
CA ALA A 12 -30.88 -0.03 68.16
C ALA A 12 -29.64 -0.94 68.19
N VAL A 13 -28.59 -0.48 68.84
CA VAL A 13 -27.37 -1.22 69.17
C VAL A 13 -27.62 -2.02 70.46
N LEU A 14 -27.48 -3.34 70.35
CA LEU A 14 -27.33 -4.22 71.51
C LEU A 14 -25.85 -4.59 71.67
N ALA A 15 -25.26 -4.14 72.77
CA ALA A 15 -23.91 -4.48 73.22
C ALA A 15 -23.90 -5.84 73.94
N VAL A 16 -23.03 -6.75 73.48
CA VAL A 16 -22.70 -8.00 74.20
C VAL A 16 -21.21 -7.96 74.58
N PRO A 17 -20.80 -8.12 75.84
CA PRO A 17 -19.39 -8.20 76.20
C PRO A 17 -18.86 -9.62 75.97
N GLY A 18 -17.90 -9.78 75.09
CA GLY A 18 -17.20 -11.06 74.82
C GLY A 18 -15.70 -10.96 75.12
N LEU A 19 -15.26 -11.91 75.91
CA LEU A 19 -13.92 -12.13 76.48
C LEU A 19 -12.77 -11.95 75.48
N VAL A 20 -11.75 -11.18 75.87
CA VAL A 20 -10.48 -11.02 75.18
C VAL A 20 -9.58 -12.22 75.48
N SER A 21 -9.40 -13.14 74.54
CA SER A 21 -8.30 -14.13 74.54
C SER A 21 -7.16 -13.57 73.69
N GLY A 22 -6.09 -13.14 74.40
CA GLY A 22 -4.89 -12.65 73.71
C GLY A 22 -4.16 -13.74 72.95
N ALA A 23 -4.22 -13.73 71.63
CA ALA A 23 -3.32 -14.47 70.75
C ALA A 23 -2.15 -13.56 70.37
N ILE A 24 -0.96 -13.91 70.84
CA ILE A 24 0.30 -13.24 70.40
C ILE A 24 0.58 -13.67 68.96
N PHE A 25 0.29 -12.80 68.03
CA PHE A 25 0.77 -12.98 66.62
C PHE A 25 2.24 -12.57 66.54
N ILE A 26 3.14 -13.55 66.42
CA ILE A 26 4.51 -13.32 66.00
C ILE A 26 4.44 -12.96 64.52
N ALA A 27 4.58 -11.66 64.18
CA ALA A 27 4.70 -11.19 62.80
C ALA A 27 6.04 -11.68 62.29
N ALA A 28 6.02 -12.69 61.40
CA ALA A 28 7.15 -13.06 60.60
C ALA A 28 7.53 -11.87 59.69
N GLN A 29 8.62 -11.19 60.02
CA GLN A 29 9.18 -10.14 59.15
C GLN A 29 9.71 -10.79 57.89
N ASN A 30 9.00 -10.59 56.76
CA ASN A 30 9.54 -10.90 55.45
C ASN A 30 10.83 -10.08 55.23
N PRO A 31 11.90 -10.71 54.75
CA PRO A 31 13.11 -9.95 54.40
C PRO A 31 12.77 -8.90 53.33
N PRO A 32 13.41 -7.73 53.33
CA PRO A 32 13.16 -6.70 52.35
C PRO A 32 13.40 -7.28 50.96
N ARG A 33 12.37 -7.24 50.08
CA ARG A 33 12.52 -7.55 48.67
C ARG A 33 13.61 -6.62 48.14
N SER A 34 14.70 -7.20 47.69
CA SER A 34 15.72 -6.47 46.93
C SER A 34 15.02 -5.87 45.73
N VAL A 35 14.88 -4.57 45.69
CA VAL A 35 14.45 -3.86 44.47
C VAL A 35 15.60 -3.98 43.53
N ALA A 36 15.43 -4.83 42.50
CA ALA A 36 16.40 -4.92 41.42
C ALA A 36 16.62 -3.51 40.86
N ALA A 37 17.86 -3.10 40.72
CA ALA A 37 18.20 -1.82 40.12
C ALA A 37 17.51 -1.73 38.74
N PRO A 38 17.01 -0.55 38.33
CA PRO A 38 16.39 -0.40 37.04
C PRO A 38 17.38 -0.86 35.98
N THR A 39 17.06 -1.95 35.30
CA THR A 39 17.84 -2.42 34.15
C THR A 39 17.84 -1.28 33.13
N ALA A 40 19.01 -0.87 32.67
CA ALA A 40 19.14 0.09 31.59
C ALA A 40 18.19 -0.32 30.46
N PRO A 41 17.46 0.64 29.85
CA PRO A 41 16.56 0.32 28.75
C PRO A 41 17.34 -0.48 27.69
N ALA A 42 16.75 -1.59 27.25
CA ALA A 42 17.36 -2.40 26.19
C ALA A 42 17.66 -1.50 24.99
N PRO A 43 18.85 -1.63 24.38
CA PRO A 43 19.20 -0.81 23.21
C PRO A 43 18.12 -0.96 22.14
N ALA A 44 17.74 0.14 21.49
CA ALA A 44 16.74 0.14 20.44
C ALA A 44 17.14 -0.85 19.35
N ALA A 45 16.20 -1.68 18.90
CA ALA A 45 16.46 -2.65 17.85
C ALA A 45 16.96 -1.95 16.58
N GLN A 46 17.97 -2.55 15.94
CA GLN A 46 18.62 -2.05 14.74
C GLN A 46 18.18 -2.88 13.52
N TYR A 47 18.25 -2.27 12.34
CA TYR A 47 18.06 -2.98 11.07
C TYR A 47 19.31 -3.79 10.72
N VAL A 48 19.10 -5.02 10.25
CA VAL A 48 20.20 -5.99 10.00
C VAL A 48 20.27 -6.46 8.55
N GLY A 49 19.28 -6.09 7.72
CA GLY A 49 19.15 -6.51 6.33
C GLY A 49 18.52 -7.89 6.14
N SER A 50 17.88 -8.10 5.00
CA SER A 50 17.12 -9.31 4.69
C SER A 50 17.96 -10.58 4.70
N ALA A 51 19.26 -10.50 4.39
CA ALA A 51 20.17 -11.65 4.41
C ALA A 51 20.26 -12.30 5.80
N ALA A 52 20.13 -11.53 6.89
CA ALA A 52 20.13 -12.04 8.25
C ALA A 52 18.92 -12.96 8.56
N CYS A 53 17.85 -12.86 7.78
CA CYS A 53 16.62 -13.64 7.97
C CYS A 53 16.69 -15.02 7.27
N ALA A 54 17.57 -15.16 6.26
CA ALA A 54 17.60 -16.26 5.31
C ALA A 54 17.83 -17.64 5.99
N SER A 55 18.67 -17.70 7.01
CA SER A 55 19.02 -18.96 7.66
C SER A 55 17.86 -19.62 8.42
N CYS A 56 16.95 -18.82 8.98
CA CYS A 56 15.81 -19.30 9.75
C CYS A 56 14.51 -19.28 8.93
N HIS A 57 14.37 -18.36 7.98
CA HIS A 57 13.19 -18.18 7.14
C HIS A 57 13.50 -18.47 5.66
N SER A 58 14.19 -19.58 5.38
CA SER A 58 14.73 -19.92 4.07
C SER A 58 13.67 -19.96 2.96
N ASP A 59 12.50 -20.56 3.22
CA ASP A 59 11.40 -20.62 2.24
C ASP A 59 10.87 -19.23 1.88
N GLN A 60 10.56 -18.41 2.89
CA GLN A 60 10.08 -17.03 2.69
C GLN A 60 11.13 -16.19 1.96
N TYR A 61 12.41 -16.32 2.37
CA TYR A 61 13.51 -15.60 1.73
C TYR A 61 13.69 -16.00 0.26
N GLN A 62 13.68 -17.28 -0.07
CA GLN A 62 13.83 -17.78 -1.44
C GLN A 62 12.67 -17.36 -2.36
N ARG A 63 11.45 -17.32 -1.84
CA ARG A 63 10.29 -16.85 -2.59
C ARG A 63 10.31 -15.34 -2.78
N TRP A 64 10.52 -14.59 -1.68
CA TRP A 64 10.61 -13.13 -1.69
C TRP A 64 11.71 -12.62 -2.61
N SER A 65 12.89 -13.22 -2.59
CA SER A 65 14.03 -12.77 -3.40
C SER A 65 13.76 -12.78 -4.92
N LYS A 66 12.73 -13.50 -5.36
CA LYS A 66 12.28 -13.54 -6.77
C LYS A 66 11.18 -12.53 -7.09
N THR A 67 10.64 -11.85 -6.08
CA THR A 67 9.58 -10.85 -6.28
C THR A 67 10.11 -9.58 -6.91
N ARG A 68 9.23 -8.79 -7.51
CA ARG A 68 9.59 -7.47 -8.02
C ARG A 68 9.94 -6.48 -6.91
N MET A 69 9.37 -6.64 -5.72
CA MET A 69 9.69 -5.82 -4.55
C MET A 69 11.13 -6.00 -4.09
N ALA A 70 11.64 -7.23 -4.13
CA ALA A 70 13.03 -7.54 -3.82
C ALA A 70 14.01 -7.12 -4.93
N ASN A 71 13.53 -6.74 -6.10
CA ASN A 71 14.33 -6.46 -7.30
C ASN A 71 13.89 -5.18 -8.01
N VAL A 72 13.34 -4.22 -7.27
CA VAL A 72 12.85 -2.96 -7.85
C VAL A 72 13.98 -1.96 -8.10
N VAL A 73 15.07 -2.03 -7.33
CA VAL A 73 16.28 -1.22 -7.47
C VAL A 73 17.47 -2.15 -7.65
N LEU A 74 18.20 -2.00 -8.73
CA LEU A 74 19.38 -2.80 -9.03
C LEU A 74 20.55 -1.91 -9.43
N ASP A 75 21.75 -2.28 -8.97
CA ASP A 75 23.02 -1.72 -9.44
C ASP A 75 23.52 -2.57 -10.62
N PRO A 76 23.65 -2.00 -11.84
CA PRO A 76 24.14 -2.73 -13.01
C PRO A 76 25.57 -3.29 -12.89
N LYS A 77 26.36 -2.80 -11.93
CA LYS A 77 27.71 -3.34 -11.69
C LYS A 77 27.66 -4.69 -11.00
N THR A 78 26.68 -4.89 -10.12
CA THR A 78 26.46 -6.17 -9.41
C THR A 78 25.42 -7.05 -10.09
N HIS A 79 24.57 -6.45 -10.94
CA HIS A 79 23.52 -7.12 -11.71
C HIS A 79 23.64 -6.73 -13.19
N PRO A 80 24.55 -7.36 -13.97
CA PRO A 80 24.83 -6.96 -15.37
C PRO A 80 23.60 -6.96 -16.28
N ASP A 81 22.59 -7.81 -15.96
CA ASP A 81 21.35 -7.95 -16.73
C ASP A 81 20.24 -7.00 -16.24
N ALA A 82 20.56 -6.09 -15.30
CA ALA A 82 19.56 -5.16 -14.74
C ALA A 82 18.98 -4.20 -15.78
N ILE A 83 19.75 -3.82 -16.80
CA ILE A 83 19.32 -2.90 -17.85
C ILE A 83 18.58 -3.68 -18.95
N ILE A 84 17.28 -3.41 -19.09
CA ILE A 84 16.40 -4.16 -20.00
C ILE A 84 16.63 -3.82 -21.49
N PRO A 85 16.72 -2.53 -21.91
CA PRO A 85 16.89 -2.20 -23.32
C PRO A 85 18.31 -2.48 -23.81
N ASP A 86 18.40 -2.74 -25.11
CA ASP A 86 19.66 -2.77 -25.84
C ASP A 86 20.16 -1.32 -26.06
N MET A 87 21.10 -0.90 -25.23
CA MET A 87 21.65 0.46 -25.26
C MET A 87 22.64 0.70 -26.43
N SER A 88 22.95 -0.31 -27.24
CA SER A 88 23.77 -0.13 -28.44
C SER A 88 22.98 0.50 -29.58
N LYS A 89 21.66 0.45 -29.55
CA LYS A 89 20.76 1.05 -30.52
C LYS A 89 20.61 2.54 -30.27
N ALA A 90 20.90 3.32 -31.32
CA ALA A 90 20.75 4.77 -31.27
C ALA A 90 19.26 5.16 -31.07
N ASP A 91 19.02 6.09 -30.18
CA ASP A 91 17.71 6.71 -29.96
C ASP A 91 17.92 8.19 -29.59
N PRO A 92 17.17 9.13 -30.18
CA PRO A 92 17.32 10.56 -29.89
C PRO A 92 17.13 10.94 -28.42
N LEU A 93 16.37 10.14 -27.65
CA LEU A 93 16.12 10.38 -26.22
C LEU A 93 17.25 9.82 -25.36
N LEU A 94 18.08 8.93 -25.89
CA LEU A 94 19.17 8.30 -25.16
C LEU A 94 20.40 9.23 -25.13
N THR A 95 20.39 10.19 -24.22
CA THR A 95 21.45 11.21 -24.07
C THR A 95 22.54 10.81 -23.07
N PHE A 96 22.53 9.57 -22.58
CA PHE A 96 23.47 9.01 -21.61
C PHE A 96 23.92 7.61 -22.04
N LYS A 97 25.02 7.15 -21.48
CA LYS A 97 25.62 5.85 -21.75
C LYS A 97 25.34 4.87 -20.62
N LYS A 98 25.59 3.58 -20.86
CA LYS A 98 25.44 2.52 -19.86
C LYS A 98 26.30 2.79 -18.62
N GLU A 99 27.50 3.34 -18.80
CA GLU A 99 28.45 3.65 -17.75
C GLU A 99 27.98 4.80 -16.82
N ASP A 100 27.07 5.63 -17.27
CA ASP A 100 26.48 6.74 -16.48
C ASP A 100 25.44 6.23 -15.50
N ILE A 101 24.98 4.97 -15.66
CA ILE A 101 23.90 4.39 -14.88
C ILE A 101 24.50 3.78 -13.61
N ALA A 102 24.18 4.38 -12.48
CA ALA A 102 24.52 3.87 -11.16
C ALA A 102 23.44 2.94 -10.59
N LEU A 103 22.16 3.26 -10.84
CA LEU A 103 21.02 2.45 -10.41
C LEU A 103 19.94 2.42 -11.50
N VAL A 104 19.19 1.31 -11.52
CA VAL A 104 17.96 1.18 -12.29
C VAL A 104 16.79 0.95 -11.36
N TYR A 105 15.62 1.56 -11.64
CA TYR A 105 14.39 1.40 -10.87
C TYR A 105 13.28 0.87 -11.77
N GLY A 106 12.69 -0.25 -11.35
CA GLY A 106 11.56 -0.87 -12.01
C GLY A 106 11.92 -1.82 -13.15
N SER A 107 10.99 -2.72 -13.46
CA SER A 107 11.19 -3.76 -14.48
C SER A 107 9.89 -4.28 -15.10
N LYS A 108 8.72 -3.72 -14.73
CA LYS A 108 7.42 -4.24 -15.19
C LYS A 108 6.78 -3.38 -16.28
N TRP A 109 6.59 -2.11 -15.98
CA TRP A 109 5.92 -1.18 -16.89
C TRP A 109 6.89 -0.22 -17.51
N LYS A 110 7.77 0.31 -16.67
CA LYS A 110 8.84 1.24 -17.00
C LYS A 110 10.10 0.89 -16.24
N GLN A 111 11.23 1.26 -16.83
CA GLN A 111 12.53 1.23 -16.17
C GLN A 111 13.15 2.61 -16.24
N ARG A 112 13.58 3.12 -15.10
CA ARG A 112 14.21 4.43 -14.93
C ARG A 112 15.67 4.27 -14.56
N TYR A 113 16.48 5.21 -14.98
CA TYR A 113 17.94 5.18 -14.85
C TYR A 113 18.40 6.36 -14.03
N PHE A 114 19.37 6.13 -13.17
CA PHE A 114 19.87 7.14 -12.24
C PHE A 114 21.38 7.15 -12.26
N THR A 115 21.95 8.37 -12.27
CA THR A 115 23.38 8.58 -12.09
C THR A 115 23.66 8.97 -10.64
N LYS A 116 24.90 8.76 -10.17
CA LYS A 116 25.33 9.14 -8.84
C LYS A 116 26.18 10.42 -8.89
N VAL A 117 25.80 11.41 -8.08
CA VAL A 117 26.56 12.66 -7.92
C VAL A 117 26.74 12.92 -6.42
N GLY A 118 27.95 12.82 -5.94
CA GLY A 118 28.22 12.85 -4.51
C GLY A 118 27.55 11.66 -3.80
N ASP A 119 26.74 11.94 -2.79
CA ASP A 119 26.01 10.93 -2.03
C ASP A 119 24.57 10.72 -2.53
N ASP A 120 24.15 11.48 -3.55
CA ASP A 120 22.79 11.43 -4.09
C ASP A 120 22.74 10.72 -5.45
N TYR A 121 21.57 10.20 -5.78
CA TYR A 121 21.24 9.70 -7.10
C TYR A 121 20.25 10.63 -7.80
N PHE A 122 20.44 10.84 -9.11
CA PHE A 122 19.64 11.76 -9.91
C PHE A 122 19.11 11.06 -11.15
N PRO A 123 17.84 11.30 -11.55
CA PRO A 123 17.27 10.67 -12.73
C PRO A 123 17.97 11.13 -14.02
N LEU A 124 18.23 10.20 -14.90
CA LEU A 124 18.66 10.45 -16.28
C LEU A 124 17.47 10.84 -17.17
N GLY A 125 17.74 11.40 -18.33
CA GLY A 125 16.75 12.09 -19.18
C GLY A 125 15.71 11.20 -19.87
N ALA A 126 15.91 9.87 -19.89
CA ALA A 126 14.99 8.94 -20.54
C ALA A 126 14.65 7.76 -19.62
N GLN A 127 13.48 7.16 -19.88
CA GLN A 127 13.00 5.92 -19.27
C GLN A 127 12.60 4.92 -20.35
N TRP A 128 12.71 3.65 -20.05
CA TRP A 128 12.30 2.58 -20.94
C TRP A 128 10.85 2.16 -20.67
N ASP A 129 10.01 2.19 -21.70
CA ASP A 129 8.69 1.59 -21.70
C ASP A 129 8.84 0.10 -21.99
N VAL A 130 8.65 -0.72 -20.97
CA VAL A 130 8.93 -2.17 -21.05
C VAL A 130 7.93 -2.89 -21.96
N GLN A 131 6.68 -2.42 -22.00
CA GLN A 131 5.64 -3.05 -22.81
C GLN A 131 5.80 -2.74 -24.30
N HIS A 132 6.01 -1.47 -24.64
CA HIS A 132 6.13 -1.03 -26.02
C HIS A 132 7.55 -1.17 -26.57
N LYS A 133 8.53 -1.42 -25.68
CA LYS A 133 9.97 -1.53 -26.05
C LYS A 133 10.50 -0.30 -26.77
N ILE A 134 10.20 0.87 -26.20
CA ILE A 134 10.63 2.18 -26.70
C ILE A 134 11.16 3.06 -25.58
N TRP A 135 12.03 3.99 -25.92
CA TRP A 135 12.44 5.06 -25.04
C TRP A 135 11.36 6.13 -24.94
N ARG A 136 11.19 6.67 -23.76
CA ARG A 136 10.33 7.84 -23.49
C ARG A 136 11.10 8.87 -22.70
N ALA A 137 10.85 10.14 -22.95
CA ALA A 137 11.44 11.20 -22.14
C ALA A 137 11.08 11.04 -20.67
N TYR A 138 12.07 11.24 -19.81
CA TYR A 138 11.87 11.31 -18.34
C TYR A 138 12.34 12.65 -17.78
N GLN A 139 12.30 13.67 -18.62
CA GLN A 139 12.40 15.06 -18.19
C GLN A 139 11.02 15.66 -18.27
N VAL A 140 10.60 16.33 -17.21
CA VAL A 140 9.36 17.10 -17.25
C VAL A 140 9.71 18.51 -17.66
N ALA A 141 9.34 18.86 -18.89
CA ALA A 141 9.45 20.23 -19.36
C ALA A 141 8.30 21.05 -18.77
N ASN A 142 8.60 22.27 -18.35
CA ASN A 142 7.63 23.35 -18.13
C ASN A 142 6.53 23.11 -17.08
N GLY A 143 6.86 22.51 -15.92
CA GLY A 143 5.99 22.61 -14.75
C GLY A 143 4.74 21.73 -14.78
N THR A 144 4.72 20.63 -15.53
CA THR A 144 3.55 19.77 -15.66
C THR A 144 3.46 18.65 -14.63
N ASP A 145 4.53 18.39 -13.88
CA ASP A 145 4.53 17.36 -12.83
C ASP A 145 4.52 18.01 -11.44
N TRP A 146 3.92 17.34 -10.46
CA TRP A 146 3.71 17.84 -9.09
C TRP A 146 5.02 18.21 -8.37
N TRP A 147 6.13 17.51 -8.67
CA TRP A 147 7.42 17.74 -8.02
C TRP A 147 8.19 18.96 -8.56
N VAL A 148 7.81 19.50 -9.72
CA VAL A 148 8.53 20.61 -10.35
C VAL A 148 8.54 21.85 -9.48
N LYS A 149 7.46 22.11 -8.73
CA LYS A 149 7.42 23.25 -7.79
C LYS A 149 8.48 23.16 -6.69
N TYR A 150 8.92 21.95 -6.34
CA TYR A 150 9.94 21.72 -5.32
C TYR A 150 11.35 21.61 -5.92
N TYR A 151 11.45 21.19 -7.18
CA TYR A 151 12.70 20.93 -7.90
C TYR A 151 12.63 21.55 -9.31
N PRO A 152 12.60 22.91 -9.43
CA PRO A 152 12.38 23.59 -10.72
C PRO A 152 13.53 23.41 -11.72
N GLY A 153 14.73 23.04 -11.26
CA GLY A 153 15.87 22.74 -12.13
C GLY A 153 15.81 21.39 -12.84
N GLY A 154 14.68 20.69 -12.74
CA GLY A 154 14.47 19.40 -13.41
C GLY A 154 15.25 18.25 -12.78
N ASN A 155 15.60 17.24 -13.59
CA ASN A 155 16.24 16.02 -13.11
C ASN A 155 17.56 16.25 -12.38
N ALA A 156 18.35 17.24 -12.80
CA ALA A 156 19.65 17.55 -12.19
C ALA A 156 19.54 18.09 -10.75
N THR A 157 18.36 18.54 -10.33
CA THR A 157 18.12 19.09 -8.98
C THR A 157 17.19 18.20 -8.15
N ARG A 158 16.77 17.07 -8.67
CA ARG A 158 15.76 16.16 -8.09
C ARG A 158 16.39 14.86 -7.59
N PRO A 159 17.01 14.82 -6.39
CA PRO A 159 17.61 13.60 -5.86
C PRO A 159 16.55 12.54 -5.52
N THR A 160 16.95 11.26 -5.56
CA THR A 160 16.03 10.14 -5.27
C THR A 160 15.64 10.07 -3.81
N GLY A 161 16.49 10.46 -2.88
CA GLY A 161 16.24 10.37 -1.44
C GLY A 161 14.90 10.92 -0.99
N PRO A 162 14.59 12.19 -1.28
CA PRO A 162 13.29 12.78 -0.94
C PRO A 162 12.10 12.15 -1.66
N LEU A 163 12.28 11.57 -2.84
CA LEU A 163 11.16 11.22 -3.72
C LEU A 163 10.97 9.71 -3.91
N CYS A 164 12.00 8.90 -3.69
CA CYS A 164 12.00 7.49 -4.08
C CYS A 164 12.49 6.56 -2.96
N ASP A 165 13.62 6.91 -2.32
CA ASP A 165 14.40 5.95 -1.55
C ASP A 165 13.72 5.53 -0.25
N GLY A 166 12.85 6.37 0.31
CA GLY A 166 12.04 6.01 1.46
C GLY A 166 11.10 4.82 1.21
N CYS A 167 10.65 4.59 -0.04
CA CYS A 167 9.84 3.44 -0.44
C CYS A 167 10.68 2.32 -1.06
N HIS A 168 11.80 2.67 -1.71
CA HIS A 168 12.62 1.75 -2.50
C HIS A 168 13.86 1.22 -1.76
N SER A 169 13.94 1.46 -0.45
CA SER A 169 14.99 0.94 0.43
C SER A 169 14.46 0.61 1.82
N VAL A 170 15.28 -0.04 2.61
CA VAL A 170 15.05 -0.25 4.04
C VAL A 170 15.84 0.78 4.83
N ASN A 171 15.15 1.48 5.75
CA ASN A 171 15.75 2.41 6.70
C ASN A 171 16.56 3.55 6.06
N TYR A 172 16.00 4.20 5.02
CA TYR A 172 16.65 5.38 4.47
C TYR A 172 16.74 6.49 5.52
N ASN A 173 17.97 6.93 5.78
CA ASN A 173 18.26 8.05 6.67
C ASN A 173 18.44 9.32 5.84
N ILE A 174 17.56 10.30 6.04
CA ILE A 174 17.56 11.54 5.23
C ILE A 174 18.73 12.47 5.53
N GLN A 175 19.32 12.42 6.73
CA GLN A 175 20.48 13.25 7.08
C GLN A 175 21.76 12.69 6.50
N THR A 176 22.00 11.38 6.70
CA THR A 176 23.23 10.71 6.28
C THR A 176 23.14 10.11 4.88
N LYS A 177 21.93 10.07 4.27
CA LYS A 177 21.65 9.46 2.96
C LYS A 177 22.04 7.98 2.86
N THR A 178 22.05 7.31 4.01
CA THR A 178 22.39 5.88 4.12
C THR A 178 21.15 5.03 4.17
N ILE A 179 21.29 3.78 3.74
CA ILE A 179 20.27 2.74 3.78
C ILE A 179 20.83 1.50 4.46
N THR A 180 19.97 0.62 4.93
CA THR A 180 20.37 -0.73 5.33
C THR A 180 20.51 -1.63 4.10
N GLU A 181 19.54 -1.58 3.19
CA GLU A 181 19.57 -2.28 1.90
C GLU A 181 18.65 -1.60 0.89
N TRP A 182 18.95 -1.75 -0.40
CA TRP A 182 18.03 -1.40 -1.47
C TRP A 182 16.85 -2.37 -1.52
N ASN A 183 15.79 -1.95 -2.21
CA ASN A 183 14.56 -2.72 -2.38
C ASN A 183 13.64 -2.74 -1.16
N VAL A 184 12.52 -3.43 -1.28
CA VAL A 184 11.56 -3.65 -0.18
C VAL A 184 11.98 -4.93 0.55
N GLY A 185 12.94 -4.80 1.46
CA GLY A 185 13.44 -5.88 2.29
C GLY A 185 12.47 -6.32 3.38
N CYS A 186 12.81 -7.42 4.04
CA CYS A 186 12.00 -8.03 5.11
C CYS A 186 11.63 -7.01 6.19
N GLU A 187 12.59 -6.21 6.62
CA GLU A 187 12.43 -5.25 7.71
C GLU A 187 11.59 -4.02 7.32
N ARG A 188 11.29 -3.83 6.02
CA ARG A 188 10.36 -2.78 5.61
C ARG A 188 8.93 -3.03 6.12
N CYS A 189 8.57 -4.33 6.21
CA CYS A 189 7.27 -4.78 6.71
C CYS A 189 7.33 -5.31 8.14
N HIS A 190 8.49 -5.83 8.56
CA HIS A 190 8.64 -6.48 9.87
C HIS A 190 9.33 -5.60 10.93
N GLY A 191 9.85 -4.42 10.55
CA GLY A 191 10.61 -3.54 11.44
C GLY A 191 12.01 -4.09 11.76
N PRO A 192 12.79 -3.38 12.61
CA PRO A 192 14.18 -3.71 12.87
C PRO A 192 14.36 -5.06 13.53
N GLY A 193 15.18 -5.93 12.93
CA GLY A 193 15.29 -7.35 13.24
C GLY A 193 16.34 -7.74 14.27
N SER A 194 17.25 -6.85 14.70
CA SER A 194 18.38 -7.24 15.55
C SER A 194 18.00 -7.95 16.85
N ALA A 195 16.95 -7.47 17.52
CA ALA A 195 16.46 -8.09 18.76
C ALA A 195 15.86 -9.48 18.50
N HIS A 196 15.21 -9.68 17.36
CA HIS A 196 14.65 -10.97 16.95
C HIS A 196 15.76 -11.97 16.56
N VAL A 197 16.75 -11.54 15.81
CA VAL A 197 17.90 -12.39 15.44
C VAL A 197 18.66 -12.83 16.69
N LEU A 198 18.88 -11.94 17.64
CA LEU A 198 19.57 -12.26 18.89
C LEU A 198 18.76 -13.22 19.78
N ARG A 199 17.45 -13.02 19.85
CA ARG A 199 16.52 -13.83 20.64
C ARG A 199 15.22 -14.03 19.89
N PRO A 200 15.11 -15.08 19.06
CA PRO A 200 13.91 -15.34 18.28
C PRO A 200 12.63 -15.44 19.13
N GLY A 201 11.59 -14.75 18.69
CA GLY A 201 10.29 -14.73 19.37
C GLY A 201 9.36 -13.67 18.77
N ALA A 202 8.07 -13.95 18.81
CA ALA A 202 7.05 -13.09 18.20
C ALA A 202 6.97 -11.69 18.83
N ALA A 203 7.43 -11.51 20.06
CA ALA A 203 7.44 -10.21 20.75
C ALA A 203 8.58 -9.28 20.29
N ASN A 204 9.58 -9.81 19.57
CA ASN A 204 10.78 -9.09 19.20
C ASN A 204 10.79 -8.64 17.72
N ILE A 205 9.69 -8.83 17.00
CA ILE A 205 9.51 -8.48 15.59
C ILE A 205 8.05 -8.17 15.31
N VAL A 206 7.77 -7.27 14.40
CA VAL A 206 6.40 -7.01 13.95
C VAL A 206 5.98 -8.08 12.94
N ASN A 207 4.78 -8.62 13.12
CA ASN A 207 4.12 -9.42 12.09
C ASN A 207 2.85 -8.68 11.64
N PRO A 208 2.81 -8.12 10.42
CA PRO A 208 1.63 -7.39 9.92
C PRO A 208 0.33 -8.19 10.01
N ALA A 209 0.37 -9.51 9.84
CA ALA A 209 -0.82 -10.36 9.95
C ALA A 209 -1.37 -10.51 11.38
N LYS A 210 -0.67 -10.00 12.38
CA LYS A 210 -1.10 -9.98 13.79
C LYS A 210 -1.54 -8.59 14.27
N LEU A 211 -1.42 -7.59 13.43
CA LEU A 211 -1.93 -6.25 13.68
C LEU A 211 -3.43 -6.18 13.38
N ASP A 212 -4.10 -5.13 13.84
CA ASP A 212 -5.44 -4.81 13.35
C ASP A 212 -5.41 -4.52 11.84
N SER A 213 -6.57 -4.55 11.20
CA SER A 213 -6.67 -4.41 9.74
C SER A 213 -6.14 -3.08 9.21
N ILE A 214 -6.22 -2.00 9.99
CA ILE A 214 -5.70 -0.68 9.58
C ILE A 214 -4.19 -0.73 9.51
N ARG A 215 -3.51 -1.04 10.62
CA ARG A 215 -2.05 -1.12 10.69
C ARG A 215 -1.47 -2.22 9.79
N ALA A 216 -2.23 -3.30 9.58
CA ALA A 216 -1.86 -4.35 8.63
C ALA A 216 -1.85 -3.83 7.18
N ASN A 217 -2.84 -3.02 6.79
CA ASN A 217 -2.90 -2.37 5.48
C ASN A 217 -1.82 -1.28 5.34
N ASP A 218 -1.48 -0.58 6.42
CA ASP A 218 -0.43 0.45 6.45
C ASP A 218 0.92 -0.09 5.97
N ALA A 219 1.18 -1.40 6.15
CA ALA A 219 2.36 -2.06 5.59
C ALA A 219 2.50 -1.89 4.08
N CYS A 220 1.40 -1.79 3.36
CA CYS A 220 1.36 -1.62 1.91
C CYS A 220 1.13 -0.15 1.53
N ILE A 221 0.20 0.50 2.20
CA ILE A 221 -0.24 1.87 1.90
C ILE A 221 0.92 2.87 2.03
N GLN A 222 1.86 2.67 2.95
CA GLN A 222 3.05 3.51 3.10
C GLN A 222 3.84 3.74 1.80
N CYS A 223 3.74 2.82 0.83
CA CYS A 223 4.40 2.90 -0.47
C CYS A 223 3.41 2.92 -1.64
N HIS A 224 2.26 2.25 -1.49
CA HIS A 224 1.22 2.14 -2.51
C HIS A 224 0.13 3.19 -2.35
N SER A 225 0.52 4.42 -2.03
CA SER A 225 -0.38 5.57 -1.98
C SER A 225 0.31 6.85 -2.43
N GLN A 226 -0.47 7.84 -2.78
CA GLN A 226 -0.04 9.23 -2.90
C GLN A 226 -0.61 10.03 -1.74
N GLY A 227 0.16 11.02 -1.29
CA GLY A 227 -0.17 11.84 -0.14
C GLY A 227 0.95 12.81 0.22
N GLN A 228 0.95 13.26 1.46
CA GLN A 228 1.93 14.21 1.97
C GLN A 228 2.45 13.78 3.34
N PRO A 229 3.76 13.94 3.63
CA PRO A 229 4.28 13.71 4.98
C PRO A 229 3.76 14.76 5.95
N LYS A 230 3.30 14.35 7.12
CA LYS A 230 2.80 15.28 8.16
C LYS A 230 3.89 16.11 8.80
N SER A 231 5.11 15.64 8.79
CA SER A 231 6.28 16.42 9.16
C SER A 231 7.29 16.43 8.02
N ASN A 232 7.79 17.61 7.69
CA ASN A 232 8.88 17.76 6.74
C ASN A 232 10.17 18.07 7.51
N PRO A 233 11.00 17.07 7.83
CA PRO A 233 12.09 17.20 8.80
C PRO A 233 13.34 17.92 8.25
N ILE A 234 13.37 18.26 6.95
CA ILE A 234 14.57 18.87 6.35
C ILE A 234 14.20 20.14 5.55
N ASP A 235 14.51 21.30 6.10
CA ASP A 235 14.63 22.61 5.43
C ASP A 235 13.56 22.93 4.38
N GLY A 236 12.30 22.62 4.62
CA GLY A 236 11.21 22.90 3.70
C GLY A 236 11.23 22.06 2.41
N LYS A 237 12.12 21.07 2.28
CA LYS A 237 12.13 20.14 1.15
C LYS A 237 11.01 19.13 1.29
N TYR A 238 10.30 18.91 0.21
CA TYR A 238 9.23 17.94 0.14
C TYR A 238 9.77 16.50 0.08
N TYR A 239 9.20 15.62 0.89
CA TYR A 239 9.41 14.18 0.86
C TYR A 239 8.15 13.47 0.41
N ASP A 240 8.27 12.60 -0.60
CA ASP A 240 7.13 11.86 -1.18
C ASP A 240 6.97 10.45 -0.56
N TRP A 241 7.16 10.37 0.76
CA TRP A 241 7.00 9.15 1.54
C TRP A 241 6.84 9.46 3.04
N PRO A 242 6.25 8.56 3.85
CA PRO A 242 5.95 8.80 5.27
C PRO A 242 7.22 8.78 6.13
N VAL A 243 7.89 9.91 6.24
CA VAL A 243 9.13 10.05 7.01
C VAL A 243 8.90 9.74 8.49
N GLY A 244 9.75 8.89 9.05
CA GLY A 244 9.67 8.49 10.46
C GLY A 244 8.70 7.34 10.75
N PHE A 245 7.85 6.96 9.80
CA PHE A 245 6.95 5.82 9.97
C PHE A 245 7.74 4.51 10.15
N ARG A 246 7.29 3.69 11.09
CA ARG A 246 7.78 2.34 11.33
C ARG A 246 6.61 1.38 11.49
N MET A 247 6.80 0.15 11.05
CA MET A 247 5.76 -0.87 11.16
C MET A 247 5.27 -1.06 12.59
N GLY A 248 3.96 -1.19 12.74
CA GLY A 248 3.27 -1.27 14.03
C GLY A 248 2.74 0.06 14.56
N LEU A 249 3.19 1.19 14.01
CA LEU A 249 2.60 2.51 14.24
C LEU A 249 1.41 2.75 13.32
N ASN A 250 0.62 3.79 13.56
CA ASN A 250 -0.43 4.23 12.64
C ASN A 250 0.20 5.08 11.54
N LEU A 251 0.00 4.72 10.30
CA LEU A 251 0.52 5.49 9.17
C LEU A 251 -0.06 6.92 9.13
N SER A 252 -1.31 7.06 9.53
CA SER A 252 -2.01 8.35 9.61
C SER A 252 -1.35 9.39 10.52
N ASP A 253 -0.44 9.00 11.40
CA ASP A 253 0.32 9.93 12.24
C ASP A 253 1.51 10.56 11.47
N TYR A 254 1.91 9.97 10.33
CA TYR A 254 3.09 10.33 9.53
C TYR A 254 2.76 10.75 8.11
N TRP A 255 1.64 10.29 7.57
CA TRP A 255 1.25 10.43 6.18
C TRP A 255 -0.21 10.80 6.06
N GLU A 256 -0.49 11.82 5.29
CA GLU A 256 -1.83 12.23 4.90
C GLU A 256 -2.07 11.82 3.46
N LEU A 257 -3.06 10.96 3.25
CA LEU A 257 -3.41 10.51 1.91
C LEU A 257 -3.92 11.69 1.07
N GLU A 258 -3.57 11.68 -0.21
CA GLU A 258 -4.09 12.68 -1.16
C GLU A 258 -5.62 12.66 -1.15
N GLU A 259 -6.22 13.80 -0.86
CA GLU A 259 -7.67 13.97 -0.82
C GLU A 259 -8.25 14.22 -2.21
N HIS A 260 -9.54 13.96 -2.36
CA HIS A 260 -10.30 14.26 -3.55
C HIS A 260 -11.53 15.10 -3.23
N THR A 261 -11.97 15.88 -4.21
CA THR A 261 -13.22 16.64 -4.14
C THR A 261 -14.22 16.02 -5.11
N LEU A 262 -15.35 15.54 -4.61
CA LEU A 262 -16.40 14.96 -5.45
C LEU A 262 -16.88 15.96 -6.49
N GLY A 263 -17.07 15.49 -7.71
CA GLY A 263 -17.44 16.31 -8.86
C GLY A 263 -16.27 16.97 -9.59
N THR A 264 -15.04 16.92 -9.04
CA THR A 264 -13.86 17.58 -9.62
C THR A 264 -12.79 16.56 -9.99
N THR A 265 -12.41 16.51 -11.26
CA THR A 265 -11.22 15.74 -11.69
C THR A 265 -9.96 16.55 -11.39
N THR A 266 -9.02 15.93 -10.67
CA THR A 266 -7.73 16.52 -10.30
C THR A 266 -6.60 15.78 -11.02
N PHE A 267 -5.35 16.16 -10.74
CA PHE A 267 -4.19 15.40 -11.23
C PHE A 267 -4.16 13.96 -10.70
N THR A 268 -4.68 13.72 -9.51
CA THR A 268 -4.61 12.42 -8.81
C THR A 268 -5.90 11.61 -8.89
N HIS A 269 -7.07 12.25 -8.95
CA HIS A 269 -8.37 11.58 -8.88
C HIS A 269 -9.32 12.01 -9.99
N TYR A 270 -10.17 11.07 -10.40
CA TYR A 270 -11.40 11.36 -11.15
C TYR A 270 -12.43 12.03 -10.24
N GLY A 271 -13.44 12.64 -10.84
CA GLY A 271 -14.48 13.36 -10.09
C GLY A 271 -15.35 12.51 -9.18
N ASP A 272 -15.29 11.17 -9.27
CA ASP A 272 -15.95 10.25 -8.34
C ASP A 272 -15.05 9.79 -7.17
N GLY A 273 -13.83 10.34 -7.08
CA GLY A 273 -12.82 10.00 -6.09
C GLY A 273 -11.97 8.76 -6.42
N THR A 274 -12.20 8.11 -7.56
CA THR A 274 -11.35 7.00 -8.00
C THR A 274 -9.98 7.51 -8.43
N ALA A 275 -8.93 6.77 -8.10
CA ALA A 275 -7.57 7.12 -8.46
C ALA A 275 -7.36 7.20 -9.97
N HIS A 276 -6.58 8.21 -10.39
CA HIS A 276 -6.23 8.46 -11.78
C HIS A 276 -4.75 8.17 -12.09
N LYS A 277 -3.88 8.23 -11.08
CA LYS A 277 -2.45 8.03 -11.22
C LYS A 277 -1.99 6.71 -10.59
N ASN A 278 -0.81 6.27 -10.99
CA ASN A 278 -0.15 5.10 -10.43
C ASN A 278 0.21 5.28 -8.95
N ARG A 279 0.49 4.17 -8.29
CA ARG A 279 0.86 4.13 -6.87
C ARG A 279 -0.27 4.59 -5.94
N MET A 280 -1.52 4.49 -6.37
CA MET A 280 -2.69 4.93 -5.59
C MET A 280 -3.60 3.79 -5.15
N GLN A 281 -3.13 2.55 -5.16
CA GLN A 281 -3.92 1.39 -4.75
C GLN A 281 -4.44 1.54 -3.31
N GLY A 282 -3.65 2.15 -2.43
CA GLY A 282 -4.05 2.46 -1.06
C GLY A 282 -5.14 3.53 -0.99
N ASN A 283 -5.02 4.63 -1.77
CA ASN A 283 -6.04 5.67 -1.82
C ASN A 283 -7.40 5.12 -2.30
N ASP A 284 -7.38 4.23 -3.29
CA ASP A 284 -8.57 3.56 -3.77
C ASP A 284 -9.13 2.58 -2.74
N PHE A 285 -8.24 1.74 -2.16
CA PHE A 285 -8.66 0.66 -1.28
C PHE A 285 -9.35 1.16 0.01
N VAL A 286 -8.84 2.24 0.62
CA VAL A 286 -9.45 2.80 1.84
C VAL A 286 -10.87 3.31 1.64
N GLN A 287 -11.28 3.58 0.39
CA GLN A 287 -12.65 3.95 0.02
C GLN A 287 -13.57 2.73 -0.18
N SER A 288 -13.01 1.51 -0.22
CA SER A 288 -13.78 0.30 -0.54
C SER A 288 -14.57 -0.23 0.66
N LEU A 289 -15.68 -0.91 0.37
CA LEU A 289 -16.43 -1.65 1.39
C LEU A 289 -15.60 -2.80 1.98
N MET A 290 -14.67 -3.39 1.21
CA MET A 290 -13.80 -4.44 1.71
C MET A 290 -12.88 -3.92 2.80
N TYR A 291 -12.28 -2.74 2.63
CA TYR A 291 -11.46 -2.11 3.67
C TYR A 291 -12.29 -1.86 4.94
N SER A 292 -13.48 -1.28 4.81
CA SER A 292 -14.37 -1.00 5.95
C SER A 292 -14.83 -2.27 6.69
N ARG A 293 -14.79 -3.44 6.02
CA ARG A 293 -15.07 -4.76 6.59
C ARG A 293 -13.83 -5.48 7.11
N GLY A 294 -12.70 -4.80 7.21
CA GLY A 294 -11.46 -5.34 7.77
C GLY A 294 -10.67 -6.25 6.83
N VAL A 295 -10.98 -6.26 5.53
CA VAL A 295 -10.16 -6.95 4.53
C VAL A 295 -8.80 -6.25 4.42
N THR A 296 -7.76 -7.03 4.24
CA THR A 296 -6.39 -6.53 4.14
C THR A 296 -5.77 -6.87 2.79
N CYS A 297 -4.75 -6.11 2.39
CA CYS A 297 -4.03 -6.33 1.14
C CYS A 297 -3.52 -7.78 1.03
N TYR A 298 -3.06 -8.35 2.13
CA TYR A 298 -2.53 -9.73 2.15
C TYR A 298 -3.62 -10.80 2.09
N ASN A 299 -4.90 -10.48 2.19
CA ASN A 299 -5.96 -11.44 1.86
C ASN A 299 -5.94 -11.82 0.37
N CYS A 300 -5.52 -10.88 -0.48
CA CYS A 300 -5.40 -11.08 -1.93
C CYS A 300 -3.95 -11.33 -2.38
N HIS A 301 -2.96 -10.69 -1.76
CA HIS A 301 -1.54 -10.76 -2.12
C HIS A 301 -0.74 -11.55 -1.08
N ASP A 302 0.32 -12.25 -1.51
CA ASP A 302 1.37 -12.78 -0.63
C ASP A 302 2.71 -12.19 -1.04
N VAL A 303 3.14 -11.19 -0.30
CA VAL A 303 4.36 -10.41 -0.57
C VAL A 303 5.66 -11.24 -0.48
N HIS A 304 5.59 -12.45 0.06
CA HIS A 304 6.71 -13.38 0.04
C HIS A 304 6.88 -14.10 -1.30
N GLY A 305 5.99 -13.85 -2.27
CA GLY A 305 6.05 -14.39 -3.62
C GLY A 305 5.21 -15.65 -3.80
N THR A 306 4.39 -15.66 -4.85
CA THR A 306 3.54 -16.79 -5.23
C THR A 306 3.83 -17.32 -6.63
N GLY A 307 4.57 -16.55 -7.44
CA GLY A 307 4.71 -16.79 -8.87
C GLY A 307 3.52 -16.32 -9.72
N ASN A 308 2.41 -15.95 -9.10
CA ASN A 308 1.30 -15.33 -9.82
C ASN A 308 1.59 -13.85 -10.09
N ASN A 309 0.89 -13.28 -11.09
CA ASN A 309 1.00 -11.85 -11.38
C ASN A 309 0.68 -11.02 -10.12
N ALA A 310 1.52 -10.02 -9.83
CA ALA A 310 1.43 -9.16 -8.65
C ALA A 310 1.40 -9.95 -7.32
N ASP A 311 2.02 -11.12 -7.27
CA ASP A 311 2.08 -12.01 -6.11
C ASP A 311 0.70 -12.32 -5.50
N LEU A 312 -0.32 -12.44 -6.35
CA LEU A 312 -1.67 -12.82 -5.92
C LEU A 312 -1.68 -14.25 -5.36
N ARG A 313 -2.42 -14.45 -4.27
CA ARG A 313 -2.56 -15.77 -3.63
C ARG A 313 -3.19 -16.82 -4.54
N LYS A 314 -4.07 -16.38 -5.44
CA LYS A 314 -4.68 -17.19 -6.51
C LYS A 314 -4.73 -16.38 -7.80
N PRO A 315 -4.73 -17.03 -8.97
CA PRO A 315 -4.96 -16.35 -10.23
C PRO A 315 -6.30 -15.60 -10.27
N VAL A 316 -6.34 -14.49 -10.99
CA VAL A 316 -7.62 -13.81 -11.30
C VAL A 316 -8.40 -14.55 -12.40
N ALA A 317 -7.71 -15.35 -13.20
CA ALA A 317 -8.33 -16.19 -14.22
C ALA A 317 -9.45 -17.05 -13.60
N LEU A 318 -10.56 -17.17 -14.31
CA LEU A 318 -11.77 -17.89 -13.84
C LEU A 318 -12.27 -17.40 -12.46
N ASN A 319 -11.94 -16.16 -12.10
CA ASN A 319 -12.34 -15.53 -10.83
C ASN A 319 -11.89 -16.24 -9.55
N GLN A 320 -10.87 -17.11 -9.63
CA GLN A 320 -10.47 -18.00 -8.53
C GLN A 320 -10.17 -17.24 -7.23
N LEU A 321 -9.54 -16.06 -7.34
CA LEU A 321 -9.25 -15.24 -6.17
C LEU A 321 -10.53 -14.70 -5.54
N CYS A 322 -11.40 -14.08 -6.35
CA CYS A 322 -12.62 -13.42 -5.87
C CYS A 322 -13.62 -14.41 -5.29
N LEU A 323 -13.77 -15.57 -5.92
CA LEU A 323 -14.70 -16.63 -5.51
C LEU A 323 -14.30 -17.34 -4.21
N THR A 324 -13.15 -17.04 -3.62
CA THR A 324 -12.85 -17.52 -2.26
C THR A 324 -13.78 -16.92 -1.20
N CYS A 325 -14.34 -15.73 -1.47
CA CYS A 325 -15.23 -15.01 -0.58
C CYS A 325 -16.57 -14.63 -1.23
N HIS A 326 -16.59 -14.42 -2.55
CA HIS A 326 -17.73 -13.88 -3.31
C HIS A 326 -18.41 -14.98 -4.17
N ASN A 327 -18.93 -16.02 -3.53
CA ASN A 327 -19.68 -17.06 -4.24
C ASN A 327 -21.04 -16.53 -4.72
N ALA A 328 -21.50 -16.99 -5.90
CA ALA A 328 -22.82 -16.68 -6.39
C ALA A 328 -23.91 -17.12 -5.39
N GLY A 329 -24.89 -16.27 -5.15
CA GLY A 329 -25.98 -16.53 -4.18
C GLY A 329 -25.57 -16.39 -2.70
N SER A 330 -24.34 -16.02 -2.38
CA SER A 330 -23.95 -15.69 -0.99
C SER A 330 -24.19 -14.20 -0.66
N ASP A 331 -24.28 -13.88 0.63
CA ASP A 331 -24.47 -12.49 1.10
C ASP A 331 -23.35 -11.53 0.60
N ASN A 332 -22.16 -12.06 0.36
CA ASN A 332 -21.00 -11.30 -0.11
C ASN A 332 -20.76 -11.43 -1.63
N GLY A 333 -21.59 -12.19 -2.34
CA GLY A 333 -21.42 -12.48 -3.75
C GLY A 333 -22.52 -11.87 -4.64
N PRO A 334 -22.50 -12.18 -5.93
CA PRO A 334 -23.58 -11.86 -6.84
C PRO A 334 -24.91 -12.45 -6.35
N HIS A 335 -25.96 -11.63 -6.31
CA HIS A 335 -27.32 -12.08 -5.93
C HIS A 335 -28.05 -12.84 -7.05
N THR A 336 -27.30 -13.38 -8.02
CA THR A 336 -27.79 -14.21 -9.12
C THR A 336 -27.39 -15.66 -8.90
N ALA A 337 -28.12 -16.60 -9.49
CA ALA A 337 -27.82 -18.03 -9.34
C ALA A 337 -26.49 -18.44 -9.98
N THR A 338 -26.04 -17.71 -11.01
CA THR A 338 -24.79 -17.97 -11.71
C THR A 338 -24.03 -16.67 -12.00
N LEU A 339 -22.70 -16.78 -12.19
CA LEU A 339 -21.88 -15.64 -12.62
C LEU A 339 -22.28 -15.12 -14.01
N GLN A 340 -22.72 -16.00 -14.91
CA GLN A 340 -23.17 -15.61 -16.23
C GLN A 340 -24.42 -14.72 -16.18
N GLN A 341 -25.35 -15.02 -15.29
CA GLN A 341 -26.52 -14.16 -15.05
C GLN A 341 -26.11 -12.80 -14.49
N HIS A 342 -25.11 -12.75 -13.60
CA HIS A 342 -24.60 -11.50 -13.04
C HIS A 342 -23.85 -10.65 -14.08
N THR A 343 -23.00 -11.28 -14.89
CA THR A 343 -22.12 -10.56 -15.82
C THR A 343 -22.74 -10.29 -17.19
N HIS A 344 -23.80 -11.02 -17.56
CA HIS A 344 -24.41 -11.02 -18.90
C HIS A 344 -23.40 -11.33 -20.03
N HIS A 345 -22.33 -12.05 -19.69
CA HIS A 345 -21.31 -12.49 -20.63
C HIS A 345 -21.18 -14.02 -20.60
N ALA A 346 -20.70 -14.59 -21.70
CA ALA A 346 -20.45 -16.02 -21.80
C ALA A 346 -19.49 -16.48 -20.69
N ALA A 347 -19.78 -17.64 -20.11
CA ALA A 347 -18.92 -18.22 -19.08
C ALA A 347 -17.47 -18.32 -19.56
N ASN A 348 -16.53 -18.01 -18.68
CA ASN A 348 -15.09 -18.02 -18.93
C ASN A 348 -14.57 -17.04 -20.01
N SER A 349 -15.43 -16.14 -20.52
CA SER A 349 -14.98 -15.03 -21.36
C SER A 349 -14.30 -13.94 -20.54
N GLU A 350 -13.57 -13.01 -21.20
CA GLU A 350 -13.00 -11.84 -20.51
C GLU A 350 -14.06 -10.98 -19.81
N GLY A 351 -15.24 -10.82 -20.42
CA GLY A 351 -16.37 -10.09 -19.86
C GLY A 351 -16.98 -10.76 -18.62
N SER A 352 -16.74 -12.07 -18.40
CA SER A 352 -17.18 -12.78 -17.20
C SER A 352 -16.21 -12.66 -16.01
N GLN A 353 -15.06 -11.96 -16.19
CA GLN A 353 -14.10 -11.79 -15.12
C GLN A 353 -14.48 -10.63 -14.20
N CYS A 354 -14.60 -10.90 -12.90
CA CYS A 354 -14.92 -9.90 -11.87
C CYS A 354 -14.05 -8.63 -11.98
N VAL A 355 -12.76 -8.82 -12.20
CA VAL A 355 -11.79 -7.72 -12.31
C VAL A 355 -12.01 -6.82 -13.54
N GLY A 356 -12.71 -7.28 -14.56
CA GLY A 356 -13.06 -6.48 -15.74
C GLY A 356 -14.00 -5.34 -15.38
N CYS A 357 -14.96 -5.61 -14.51
CA CYS A 357 -15.98 -4.64 -14.09
C CYS A 357 -15.66 -3.94 -12.76
N HIS A 358 -15.12 -4.68 -11.77
CA HIS A 358 -14.90 -4.18 -10.40
C HIS A 358 -13.49 -3.65 -10.16
N MET A 359 -12.56 -3.90 -11.07
CA MET A 359 -11.19 -3.38 -11.03
C MET A 359 -10.75 -2.95 -12.45
N PRO A 360 -11.45 -2.02 -13.10
CA PRO A 360 -11.10 -1.59 -14.45
C PRO A 360 -9.68 -1.02 -14.48
N LYS A 361 -9.01 -1.15 -15.62
CA LYS A 361 -7.67 -0.58 -15.83
C LYS A 361 -7.80 0.90 -16.22
N ILE A 362 -7.80 1.77 -15.24
CA ILE A 362 -8.02 3.21 -15.40
C ILE A 362 -7.01 4.09 -14.68
N GLU A 363 -6.12 3.52 -13.87
CA GLU A 363 -5.02 4.26 -13.24
C GLU A 363 -3.83 4.32 -14.21
N GLN A 364 -3.43 5.50 -14.62
CA GLN A 364 -2.36 5.71 -15.58
C GLN A 364 -0.98 5.41 -14.99
N GLU A 365 -0.28 4.43 -15.53
CA GLU A 365 1.08 4.06 -15.13
C GLU A 365 2.15 4.74 -15.99
N ILE A 366 2.05 4.60 -17.31
CA ILE A 366 2.92 5.28 -18.28
C ILE A 366 2.21 5.34 -19.62
N ALA A 367 2.12 6.49 -20.24
CA ALA A 367 1.44 6.71 -21.50
C ALA A 367 0.02 6.12 -21.52
N ASP A 368 -0.25 5.16 -22.40
CA ASP A 368 -1.51 4.43 -22.56
C ASP A 368 -1.60 3.16 -21.70
N ILE A 369 -0.56 2.84 -20.93
CA ILE A 369 -0.60 1.69 -20.00
C ILE A 369 -1.33 2.08 -18.74
N ASN A 370 -2.45 1.43 -18.51
CA ASN A 370 -3.26 1.60 -17.31
C ASN A 370 -3.22 0.34 -16.42
N ILE A 371 -3.24 0.56 -15.11
CA ILE A 371 -3.32 -0.48 -14.10
C ILE A 371 -4.71 -0.48 -13.45
N ARG A 372 -4.99 -1.49 -12.63
CA ARG A 372 -6.32 -1.72 -12.08
C ARG A 372 -6.59 -0.83 -10.87
N SER A 373 -7.77 -0.19 -10.87
CA SER A 373 -8.35 0.46 -9.70
C SER A 373 -8.62 -0.54 -8.57
N HIS A 374 -8.43 -0.10 -7.33
CA HIS A 374 -8.66 -0.87 -6.11
C HIS A 374 -9.86 -0.38 -5.30
N THR A 375 -10.74 0.43 -5.90
CA THR A 375 -12.02 0.81 -5.25
C THR A 375 -13.02 -0.33 -5.20
N PHE A 376 -12.88 -1.32 -6.06
CA PHE A 376 -13.79 -2.47 -6.25
C PHE A 376 -15.24 -2.08 -6.60
N LYS A 377 -15.48 -0.83 -6.91
CA LYS A 377 -16.82 -0.36 -7.32
C LYS A 377 -17.04 -0.58 -8.82
N PHE A 378 -18.28 -0.85 -9.18
CA PHE A 378 -18.70 -0.79 -10.57
C PHE A 378 -18.90 0.68 -10.98
N ILE A 379 -18.14 1.13 -11.96
CA ILE A 379 -18.23 2.51 -12.48
C ILE A 379 -19.32 2.55 -13.51
N SER A 380 -20.43 3.23 -13.18
CA SER A 380 -21.56 3.39 -14.10
C SER A 380 -21.17 4.21 -15.33
N PRO A 381 -21.59 3.81 -16.54
CA PRO A 381 -21.35 4.60 -17.76
C PRO A 381 -21.86 6.04 -17.69
N VAL A 382 -22.89 6.34 -16.89
CA VAL A 382 -23.40 7.71 -16.67
C VAL A 382 -22.29 8.64 -16.11
N LEU A 383 -21.40 8.11 -15.27
CA LEU A 383 -20.30 8.90 -14.70
C LEU A 383 -19.23 9.26 -15.74
N THR A 384 -19.16 8.52 -16.84
CA THR A 384 -18.25 8.84 -17.94
C THR A 384 -18.62 10.17 -18.60
N ASP A 385 -19.89 10.41 -18.82
CA ASP A 385 -20.38 11.65 -19.43
C ASP A 385 -20.16 12.85 -18.50
N SER A 386 -20.51 12.70 -17.22
CA SER A 386 -20.48 13.79 -16.24
C SER A 386 -19.11 14.05 -15.64
N LEU A 387 -18.35 13.01 -15.31
CA LEU A 387 -17.10 13.10 -14.55
C LEU A 387 -15.85 12.68 -15.35
N LYS A 388 -16.04 12.29 -16.63
CA LYS A 388 -14.96 11.85 -17.53
C LYS A 388 -14.14 10.67 -17.00
N ILE A 389 -14.74 9.84 -16.14
CA ILE A 389 -14.14 8.60 -15.67
C ILE A 389 -14.41 7.46 -16.67
N PRO A 390 -13.42 6.68 -17.09
CA PRO A 390 -13.67 5.52 -17.94
C PRO A 390 -14.53 4.48 -17.24
N ASN A 391 -15.59 4.00 -17.91
CA ASN A 391 -16.42 2.91 -17.39
C ASN A 391 -15.95 1.55 -17.90
N SER A 392 -16.30 0.51 -17.17
CA SER A 392 -15.87 -0.86 -17.45
C SER A 392 -16.37 -1.42 -18.80
N CYS A 393 -17.54 -0.97 -19.28
CA CYS A 393 -18.07 -1.43 -20.56
C CYS A 393 -17.20 -0.96 -21.73
N ASN A 394 -16.93 0.34 -21.79
CA ASN A 394 -16.20 0.93 -22.91
C ASN A 394 -14.68 0.65 -22.87
N THR A 395 -14.13 0.12 -21.77
CA THR A 395 -12.75 -0.38 -21.76
C THR A 395 -12.56 -1.64 -22.62
N CYS A 396 -13.61 -2.41 -22.84
CA CYS A 396 -13.62 -3.57 -23.73
C CYS A 396 -14.41 -3.31 -25.02
N HIS A 397 -15.57 -2.66 -24.93
CA HIS A 397 -16.42 -2.26 -26.06
C HIS A 397 -16.04 -0.85 -26.53
N ALA A 398 -14.79 -0.67 -26.94
CA ALA A 398 -14.24 0.65 -27.28
C ALA A 398 -14.87 1.28 -28.55
N ASP A 399 -15.50 0.46 -29.40
CA ASP A 399 -16.24 0.87 -30.59
C ASP A 399 -17.67 1.35 -30.30
N LYS A 400 -18.14 1.19 -29.07
CA LYS A 400 -19.50 1.57 -28.64
C LYS A 400 -19.50 2.88 -27.87
N SER A 401 -20.64 3.57 -27.94
CA SER A 401 -20.84 4.81 -27.16
C SER A 401 -21.23 4.54 -25.71
N THR A 402 -21.13 5.57 -24.88
CA THR A 402 -21.61 5.54 -23.49
C THR A 402 -23.13 5.29 -23.43
N GLU A 403 -23.90 5.88 -24.36
CA GLU A 403 -25.35 5.64 -24.47
C GLU A 403 -25.68 4.20 -24.76
N TRP A 404 -24.90 3.53 -25.64
CA TRP A 404 -25.04 2.10 -25.86
C TRP A 404 -24.85 1.32 -24.55
N ALA A 405 -23.79 1.60 -23.79
CA ALA A 405 -23.51 0.93 -22.51
C ALA A 405 -24.63 1.15 -21.50
N ILE A 406 -25.20 2.37 -21.42
CA ILE A 406 -26.37 2.68 -20.58
C ILE A 406 -27.59 1.89 -21.05
N GLY A 407 -27.80 1.80 -22.37
CA GLY A 407 -28.89 1.05 -22.98
C GLY A 407 -28.83 -0.45 -22.69
N GLU A 408 -27.63 -1.03 -22.73
CA GLU A 408 -27.43 -2.44 -22.36
C GLU A 408 -27.69 -2.69 -20.88
N LEU A 409 -27.18 -1.85 -19.98
CA LEU A 409 -27.41 -1.98 -18.54
C LEU A 409 -28.91 -1.89 -18.16
N LYS A 410 -29.69 -1.09 -18.87
CA LYS A 410 -31.14 -1.00 -18.63
C LYS A 410 -31.88 -2.30 -18.92
N LYS A 411 -31.31 -3.20 -19.70
CA LYS A 411 -31.88 -4.51 -20.01
C LYS A 411 -31.60 -5.56 -18.93
N TRP A 412 -30.69 -5.26 -17.98
CA TRP A 412 -30.32 -6.18 -16.91
C TRP A 412 -31.34 -6.10 -15.76
N PRO A 413 -32.11 -7.16 -15.46
CA PRO A 413 -33.20 -7.09 -14.50
C PRO A 413 -32.75 -6.85 -13.07
N GLU A 414 -31.54 -7.28 -12.72
CA GLU A 414 -30.95 -7.09 -11.40
C GLU A 414 -30.22 -5.75 -11.23
N PHE A 415 -30.11 -4.97 -12.32
CA PHE A 415 -29.37 -3.70 -12.28
C PHE A 415 -30.29 -2.57 -11.80
N SER A 416 -29.90 -1.92 -10.71
CA SER A 416 -30.68 -0.81 -10.16
C SER A 416 -30.82 0.35 -11.15
N PRO A 417 -32.05 0.80 -11.47
CA PRO A 417 -32.29 1.94 -12.35
C PRO A 417 -31.55 3.22 -11.92
N TRP A 418 -31.32 3.41 -10.64
CA TRP A 418 -30.60 4.57 -10.10
C TRP A 418 -29.17 4.69 -10.60
N ARG A 419 -28.54 3.57 -10.98
CA ARG A 419 -27.17 3.56 -11.50
C ARG A 419 -27.05 4.10 -12.92
N VAL A 420 -28.15 4.27 -13.62
CA VAL A 420 -28.25 4.82 -14.98
C VAL A 420 -29.17 6.04 -15.05
N ALA A 421 -29.64 6.53 -13.91
CA ALA A 421 -30.34 7.81 -13.82
C ALA A 421 -29.32 8.95 -14.02
N LYS A 422 -29.70 9.94 -14.88
CA LYS A 422 -28.90 11.16 -15.12
C LYS A 422 -29.22 12.21 -14.07
#